data_af02cf155f9d625da1795500e35b8508
#
_entry.id   af02cf155f9d625da1795500e35b8508
#
_cell.length_a   1.000
_cell.length_b   1.000
_cell.length_c   1.000
_cell.angle_alpha   90.00
_cell.angle_beta   90.00
_cell.angle_gamma   90.00
#
_symmetry.space_group_name_H-M   'P 1'
#
loop_
_entity.id
_entity.type
_entity.pdbx_description
1 polymer ?
#
loop_
_entity_poly.entity_id
_entity_poly.type
_entity_poly.pdbx_seq_one_letter_code
_entity_poly.pdbx_strand_id
1 'polypeptide(L)'
;MSVAIAPSAVALRQAQGPSGSLVTPLSIDSAPLVTEPVEESASLPTTVTEPVEGPASLPVTVTEPVEVASSPQLHSTNKARSKTKAQRYVESISRSESLKSSVLGVLALTEGGDTLASWNSGQRMVPASTMKLITTGLAIHRLGPDFKYVTRIGYSGSIKDGILDGDLYIVGGGDPTIASKDSIAIPRAKLFAQWKSFLDKAGIKKINGKVIGDGRYFDGPIEHDTWSYQDIGTAYGAGGNGLCFYENAQDFRVSAGPSVGSPVNVTVSFPNTPWMRYEYPCRTAPAGTGDQLYLFNSEFLPYAEIRGSFAIDRKPKTEEFSNKFGAYTCAHYFCEYLKSNGVPVSEGPADIRLGRVRSNLSSNEYAPYASRVDDLNMLGQTYSPSLKRIARETNLKSDNFYAETLFRTLGRRFHHSASYDSSYVAVNEVMKNIGVSADDVRIVDGSGLARHNYISPSFFVRFLSAMMDSPSFADYIQTIGQPGNRHYESRLKDAPATVKSRVHLKSGSMNGVRCFSGYIEPSTGSKSDTIIFSIMTNNSLAPASRIDPLIDRIITLLAADN
;
A
#
# COMPACT_ATOMS: atom_id res chain seq x y z
N MET A 1 20.09 -21.31 43.08
CA MET A 1 18.72 -21.86 43.29
C MET A 1 17.99 -21.81 41.97
N SER A 2 18.01 -22.92 41.23
CA SER A 2 17.34 -23.10 39.96
C SER A 2 15.90 -23.57 40.24
N VAL A 3 14.91 -22.89 39.72
CA VAL A 3 13.52 -23.36 39.73
C VAL A 3 13.20 -23.86 38.32
N ALA A 4 13.03 -25.16 38.22
CA ALA A 4 12.54 -25.82 37.00
C ALA A 4 11.00 -25.72 36.97
N ILE A 5 10.44 -25.25 35.87
CA ILE A 5 9.00 -25.32 35.59
C ILE A 5 8.76 -26.50 34.67
N ALA A 6 7.97 -27.45 35.14
CA ALA A 6 7.55 -28.64 34.39
C ALA A 6 6.32 -28.29 33.50
N PRO A 7 6.16 -28.94 32.33
CA PRO A 7 5.00 -28.73 31.47
C PRO A 7 3.83 -29.60 31.93
N SER A 8 2.65 -28.97 32.06
CA SER A 8 1.37 -29.63 32.34
C SER A 8 0.84 -30.35 31.09
N ALA A 9 0.67 -31.68 31.24
CA ALA A 9 0.02 -32.53 30.28
C ALA A 9 -1.51 -32.31 30.32
N VAL A 10 -2.11 -31.99 29.17
CA VAL A 10 -3.56 -31.99 28.97
C VAL A 10 -3.96 -33.37 28.43
N ALA A 11 -4.75 -34.10 29.23
CA ALA A 11 -5.26 -35.42 28.91
C ALA A 11 -6.33 -35.34 27.81
N LEU A 12 -6.11 -36.06 26.71
CA LEU A 12 -7.15 -36.36 25.72
C LEU A 12 -8.08 -37.44 26.28
N ARG A 13 -9.37 -37.10 26.49
CA ARG A 13 -10.45 -38.10 26.69
C ARG A 13 -10.90 -38.60 25.31
N GLN A 14 -10.72 -39.88 25.08
CA GLN A 14 -11.37 -40.62 24.00
C GLN A 14 -12.87 -40.79 24.32
N ALA A 15 -13.72 -40.37 23.38
CA ALA A 15 -15.12 -40.74 23.35
C ALA A 15 -15.30 -41.92 22.38
N GLN A 16 -15.68 -43.07 22.86
CA GLN A 16 -16.11 -44.21 22.08
C GLN A 16 -17.58 -44.00 21.64
N GLY A 17 -17.88 -44.21 20.37
CA GLY A 17 -19.21 -44.30 19.80
C GLY A 17 -19.28 -45.44 18.77
N PRO A 18 -20.45 -46.02 18.47
CA PRO A 18 -20.58 -47.41 18.08
C PRO A 18 -20.45 -47.71 16.57
N SER A 19 -19.88 -48.86 16.34
CA SER A 19 -19.94 -49.80 15.19
C SER A 19 -20.76 -49.47 13.93
N GLY A 20 -20.08 -49.62 12.76
CA GLY A 20 -20.77 -49.89 11.49
C GLY A 20 -19.92 -49.76 10.23
N SER A 21 -19.59 -50.93 9.66
CA SER A 21 -19.14 -51.26 8.30
C SER A 21 -17.71 -50.98 7.89
N LEU A 22 -17.04 -52.10 7.68
CA LEU A 22 -15.73 -52.26 7.01
C LEU A 22 -15.77 -51.76 5.57
N VAL A 23 -14.81 -50.88 5.25
CA VAL A 23 -14.34 -50.66 3.89
C VAL A 23 -12.86 -51.03 3.86
N THR A 24 -12.52 -52.00 3.04
CA THR A 24 -11.18 -52.53 2.81
C THR A 24 -10.23 -51.45 2.29
N PRO A 25 -8.99 -51.36 2.79
CA PRO A 25 -8.00 -50.47 2.21
C PRO A 25 -7.40 -51.07 0.93
N LEU A 26 -7.35 -50.24 -0.12
CA LEU A 26 -6.58 -50.51 -1.33
C LEU A 26 -5.07 -50.53 -0.98
N SER A 27 -4.43 -51.67 -1.27
CA SER A 27 -2.99 -51.87 -1.18
C SER A 27 -2.30 -51.00 -2.26
N ILE A 28 -1.37 -50.16 -1.85
CA ILE A 28 -0.40 -49.53 -2.72
C ILE A 28 0.79 -50.46 -2.81
N ASP A 29 1.01 -51.03 -4.00
CA ASP A 29 2.19 -51.82 -4.32
C ASP A 29 3.46 -50.96 -4.22
N SER A 30 4.37 -51.37 -3.37
CA SER A 30 5.71 -50.81 -3.22
C SER A 30 6.61 -51.34 -4.34
N ALA A 31 7.02 -50.49 -5.26
CA ALA A 31 8.11 -50.74 -6.18
C ALA A 31 9.45 -50.69 -5.42
N PRO A 32 10.43 -51.56 -5.74
CA PRO A 32 11.69 -51.63 -5.00
C PRO A 32 12.61 -50.46 -5.34
N LEU A 33 13.20 -49.87 -4.32
CA LEU A 33 14.32 -48.94 -4.41
C LEU A 33 15.55 -49.68 -4.99
N VAL A 34 15.96 -49.28 -6.18
CA VAL A 34 17.26 -49.66 -6.75
C VAL A 34 18.30 -48.72 -6.15
N THR A 35 19.15 -49.25 -5.28
CA THR A 35 20.35 -48.59 -4.81
C THR A 35 21.50 -48.96 -5.75
N GLU A 36 21.93 -48.02 -6.59
CA GLU A 36 23.24 -48.13 -7.26
C GLU A 36 24.34 -47.58 -6.34
N PRO A 37 25.53 -48.18 -6.32
CA PRO A 37 26.64 -47.74 -5.49
C PRO A 37 27.28 -46.48 -6.10
N VAL A 38 27.51 -45.47 -5.26
CA VAL A 38 28.31 -44.29 -5.60
C VAL A 38 29.77 -44.72 -5.66
N GLU A 39 30.37 -44.70 -6.84
CA GLU A 39 31.80 -44.82 -7.02
C GLU A 39 32.51 -43.55 -6.50
N GLU A 40 33.46 -43.81 -5.63
CA GLU A 40 34.43 -42.86 -5.12
C GLU A 40 35.45 -42.57 -6.24
N SER A 41 35.45 -41.36 -6.82
CA SER A 41 36.50 -40.99 -7.77
C SER A 41 36.99 -39.55 -7.63
N ALA A 42 38.30 -39.51 -7.36
CA ALA A 42 39.28 -38.54 -7.76
C ALA A 42 39.28 -37.15 -7.11
N SER A 43 40.28 -37.00 -6.26
CA SER A 43 40.88 -35.74 -5.80
C SER A 43 41.16 -34.77 -6.92
N LEU A 44 40.58 -33.54 -6.82
CA LEU A 44 41.00 -32.39 -7.59
C LEU A 44 42.27 -31.76 -7.00
N PRO A 45 43.19 -31.29 -7.83
CA PRO A 45 44.44 -30.67 -7.36
C PRO A 45 44.15 -29.28 -6.77
N THR A 46 44.67 -29.05 -5.59
CA THR A 46 44.77 -27.75 -4.92
C THR A 46 45.70 -26.84 -5.71
N THR A 47 45.18 -25.97 -6.53
CA THR A 47 45.92 -24.80 -7.01
C THR A 47 45.82 -23.70 -5.95
N VAL A 48 46.94 -23.46 -5.29
CA VAL A 48 47.16 -22.26 -4.47
C VAL A 48 47.22 -21.07 -5.43
N THR A 49 46.20 -20.26 -5.43
CA THR A 49 46.28 -18.93 -6.06
C THR A 49 46.81 -17.94 -5.03
N GLU A 50 47.92 -17.31 -5.38
CA GLU A 50 48.50 -16.20 -4.63
C GLU A 50 47.49 -15.07 -4.47
N PRO A 51 47.58 -14.27 -3.38
CA PRO A 51 46.69 -13.15 -3.18
C PRO A 51 46.99 -12.06 -4.21
N VAL A 52 45.96 -11.66 -4.97
CA VAL A 52 46.01 -10.47 -5.83
C VAL A 52 46.13 -9.23 -4.93
N GLU A 53 47.24 -8.52 -5.03
CA GLU A 53 47.44 -7.22 -4.40
C GLU A 53 46.37 -6.25 -4.89
N GLY A 54 45.55 -5.79 -3.96
CA GLY A 54 44.62 -4.68 -4.20
C GLY A 54 45.39 -3.35 -4.40
N PRO A 55 44.80 -2.38 -5.10
CA PRO A 55 45.49 -1.11 -5.37
C PRO A 55 45.84 -0.38 -4.08
N ALA A 56 47.08 0.14 -4.05
CA ALA A 56 47.69 0.85 -2.94
C ALA A 56 46.76 1.92 -2.33
N SER A 57 46.58 1.83 -1.04
CA SER A 57 45.90 2.86 -0.23
C SER A 57 46.71 4.16 -0.31
N LEU A 58 46.09 5.22 -0.85
CA LEU A 58 46.60 6.57 -0.75
C LEU A 58 46.71 6.98 0.74
N PRO A 59 47.75 7.72 1.13
CA PRO A 59 47.91 8.17 2.50
C PRO A 59 46.75 9.07 2.93
N VAL A 60 46.06 8.68 3.99
CA VAL A 60 45.08 9.53 4.64
C VAL A 60 45.85 10.63 5.37
N THR A 61 45.89 11.81 4.78
CA THR A 61 46.27 13.03 5.50
C THR A 61 45.16 13.31 6.52
N VAL A 62 45.49 13.14 7.79
CA VAL A 62 44.68 13.62 8.90
C VAL A 62 44.73 15.15 8.85
N THR A 63 43.72 15.76 8.24
CA THR A 63 43.49 17.20 8.38
C THR A 63 42.86 17.42 9.76
N GLU A 64 43.42 18.38 10.49
CA GLU A 64 42.86 18.84 11.77
C GLU A 64 41.36 19.18 11.64
N PRO A 65 40.57 19.02 12.69
CA PRO A 65 39.14 19.30 12.63
C PRO A 65 38.93 20.78 12.28
N VAL A 66 38.36 21.02 11.11
CA VAL A 66 37.81 22.33 10.75
C VAL A 66 36.71 22.61 11.78
N GLU A 67 36.88 23.68 12.55
CA GLU A 67 35.81 24.23 13.37
C GLU A 67 34.58 24.45 12.47
N VAL A 68 33.61 23.58 12.63
CA VAL A 68 32.30 23.78 12.04
C VAL A 68 31.72 25.01 12.74
N ALA A 69 31.59 26.10 11.99
CA ALA A 69 30.92 27.30 12.44
C ALA A 69 29.58 26.88 13.08
N SER A 70 29.46 27.14 14.38
CA SER A 70 28.27 26.88 15.17
C SER A 70 27.08 27.54 14.47
N SER A 71 26.09 26.73 14.09
CA SER A 71 24.78 27.21 13.66
C SER A 71 24.30 28.26 14.70
N PRO A 72 23.62 29.32 14.25
CA PRO A 72 23.19 30.36 15.18
C PRO A 72 22.34 29.72 16.28
N GLN A 73 22.87 29.71 17.50
CA GLN A 73 22.10 29.38 18.67
C GLN A 73 20.99 30.42 18.79
N LEU A 74 19.75 29.97 18.53
CA LEU A 74 18.55 30.70 18.91
C LEU A 74 18.67 30.99 20.43
N HIS A 75 19.04 32.20 20.76
CA HIS A 75 18.98 32.71 22.13
C HIS A 75 17.51 32.80 22.52
N SER A 76 16.96 31.67 22.97
CA SER A 76 15.72 31.65 23.74
C SER A 76 15.95 32.40 25.04
N THR A 77 15.46 33.60 25.13
CA THR A 77 15.25 34.28 26.42
C THR A 77 14.20 33.49 27.18
N ASN A 78 14.65 32.55 28.00
CA ASN A 78 13.83 31.65 28.80
C ASN A 78 13.15 32.45 29.95
N LYS A 79 12.15 33.27 29.62
CA LYS A 79 11.07 33.54 30.56
C LYS A 79 10.27 32.24 30.64
N ALA A 80 10.20 31.62 31.82
CA ALA A 80 9.41 30.43 32.07
C ALA A 80 7.95 30.68 31.63
N ARG A 81 7.64 30.41 30.36
CA ARG A 81 6.28 30.52 29.83
C ARG A 81 5.43 29.45 30.54
N SER A 82 4.31 29.81 31.11
CA SER A 82 3.40 28.84 31.73
C SER A 82 3.00 27.78 30.69
N LYS A 83 3.07 26.50 31.10
CA LYS A 83 2.67 25.39 30.18
C LYS A 83 1.28 25.64 29.59
N THR A 84 1.11 25.37 28.29
CA THR A 84 -0.18 25.45 27.66
C THR A 84 -1.18 24.44 28.25
N LYS A 85 -2.46 24.58 27.97
CA LYS A 85 -3.47 23.58 28.37
C LYS A 85 -3.22 22.25 27.69
N ALA A 86 -2.81 22.28 26.41
CA ALA A 86 -2.46 21.09 25.64
C ALA A 86 -1.28 20.35 26.26
N GLN A 87 -0.19 21.05 26.65
CA GLN A 87 0.97 20.44 27.30
C GLN A 87 0.60 19.77 28.62
N ARG A 88 -0.14 20.46 29.50
CA ARG A 88 -0.59 19.88 30.77
C ARG A 88 -1.45 18.62 30.56
N TYR A 89 -2.32 18.64 29.55
CA TYR A 89 -3.15 17.50 29.23
C TYR A 89 -2.31 16.31 28.72
N VAL A 90 -1.37 16.54 27.80
CA VAL A 90 -0.42 15.52 27.33
C VAL A 90 0.32 14.86 28.49
N GLU A 91 0.85 15.65 29.42
CA GLU A 91 1.53 15.14 30.62
C GLU A 91 0.61 14.32 31.53
N SER A 92 -0.66 14.69 31.63
CA SER A 92 -1.64 13.95 32.45
C SER A 92 -1.98 12.60 31.84
N ILE A 93 -2.22 12.55 30.52
CA ILE A 93 -2.63 11.30 29.84
C ILE A 93 -1.47 10.34 29.62
N SER A 94 -0.22 10.82 29.53
CA SER A 94 0.95 9.95 29.36
C SER A 94 1.11 8.92 30.49
N ARG A 95 0.48 9.17 31.63
CA ARG A 95 0.43 8.30 32.82
C ARG A 95 -0.92 7.58 33.00
N SER A 96 -1.86 7.77 32.07
CA SER A 96 -3.19 7.18 32.16
C SER A 96 -3.17 5.66 31.93
N GLU A 97 -4.14 4.95 32.49
CA GLU A 97 -4.28 3.50 32.30
C GLU A 97 -4.42 3.11 30.81
N SER A 98 -5.08 3.96 30.00
CA SER A 98 -5.26 3.71 28.57
C SER A 98 -3.96 3.76 27.76
N LEU A 99 -2.94 4.47 28.25
CA LEU A 99 -1.63 4.59 27.61
C LEU A 99 -0.51 3.90 28.41
N LYS A 100 -0.86 3.19 29.49
CA LYS A 100 0.08 2.41 30.28
C LYS A 100 0.86 1.43 29.40
N SER A 101 2.17 1.46 29.51
CA SER A 101 3.09 0.63 28.72
C SER A 101 3.02 0.84 27.20
N SER A 102 2.30 1.87 26.74
CA SER A 102 2.33 2.33 25.35
C SER A 102 3.37 3.41 25.16
N VAL A 103 3.78 3.64 23.91
CA VAL A 103 4.62 4.79 23.56
C VAL A 103 3.70 5.91 23.08
N LEU A 104 3.71 7.06 23.75
CA LEU A 104 3.10 8.31 23.29
C LEU A 104 4.21 9.24 22.80
N GLY A 105 4.08 9.76 21.58
CA GLY A 105 4.91 10.81 21.01
C GLY A 105 4.03 11.98 20.55
N VAL A 106 4.40 13.20 20.92
CA VAL A 106 3.66 14.43 20.58
C VAL A 106 4.62 15.53 20.25
N LEU A 107 4.36 16.26 19.16
CA LEU A 107 4.91 17.59 18.93
C LEU A 107 3.85 18.46 18.27
N ALA A 108 3.67 19.66 18.80
CA ALA A 108 2.86 20.71 18.19
C ALA A 108 3.60 22.04 18.33
N LEU A 109 3.82 22.70 17.19
CA LEU A 109 4.47 24.01 17.09
C LEU A 109 3.55 24.96 16.33
N THR A 110 3.64 26.26 16.62
CA THR A 110 3.20 27.28 15.66
C THR A 110 4.23 27.38 14.53
N GLU A 111 3.84 27.87 13.35
CA GLU A 111 4.79 28.12 12.27
C GLU A 111 5.86 29.15 12.70
N GLY A 112 5.53 30.06 13.56
CA GLY A 112 6.47 30.99 14.19
C GLY A 112 7.48 30.36 15.16
N GLY A 113 7.39 29.03 15.41
CA GLY A 113 8.35 28.28 16.22
C GLY A 113 7.99 28.11 17.70
N ASP A 114 6.85 28.64 18.16
CA ASP A 114 6.41 28.44 19.54
C ASP A 114 5.97 27.01 19.79
N THR A 115 6.58 26.34 20.77
CA THR A 115 6.18 24.98 21.17
C THR A 115 4.93 25.02 22.05
N LEU A 116 3.86 24.40 21.58
CA LEU A 116 2.58 24.31 22.29
C LEU A 116 2.43 23.02 23.09
N ALA A 117 2.95 21.90 22.56
CA ALA A 117 3.02 20.63 23.27
C ALA A 117 4.20 19.80 22.74
N SER A 118 4.90 19.13 23.66
CA SER A 118 6.00 18.22 23.34
C SER A 118 6.06 17.08 24.34
N TRP A 119 6.13 15.84 23.83
CA TRP A 119 6.32 14.63 24.63
C TRP A 119 6.97 13.55 23.76
N ASN A 120 8.14 13.04 24.15
CA ASN A 120 8.89 12.04 23.35
C ASN A 120 8.95 12.38 21.86
N SER A 121 9.07 13.66 21.51
CA SER A 121 8.91 14.15 20.14
C SER A 121 9.94 13.60 19.16
N GLY A 122 11.14 13.23 19.62
CA GLY A 122 12.20 12.59 18.83
C GLY A 122 12.08 11.06 18.74
N GLN A 123 11.14 10.44 19.46
CA GLN A 123 10.99 8.97 19.44
C GLN A 123 10.49 8.48 18.10
N ARG A 124 11.26 7.58 17.46
CA ARG A 124 10.84 6.91 16.22
C ARG A 124 9.72 5.91 16.51
N MET A 125 8.68 5.97 15.73
CA MET A 125 7.45 5.21 15.90
C MET A 125 6.92 4.75 14.54
N VAL A 126 6.09 3.72 14.51
CA VAL A 126 5.36 3.29 13.32
C VAL A 126 4.30 4.34 12.99
N PRO A 127 4.33 4.96 11.80
CA PRO A 127 3.44 6.06 11.45
C PRO A 127 2.05 5.61 10.99
N ALA A 128 1.90 4.35 10.59
CA ALA A 128 0.74 3.88 9.86
C ALA A 128 0.38 4.85 8.71
N SER A 129 -0.89 5.01 8.38
CA SER A 129 -1.34 5.82 7.23
C SER A 129 -1.08 7.33 7.34
N THR A 130 -0.51 7.86 8.43
CA THR A 130 0.00 9.25 8.41
C THR A 130 1.18 9.41 7.45
N MET A 131 1.87 8.30 7.08
CA MET A 131 2.85 8.25 5.99
C MET A 131 2.34 8.90 4.70
N LYS A 132 1.06 8.76 4.40
CA LYS A 132 0.45 9.30 3.18
C LYS A 132 0.56 10.82 3.05
N LEU A 133 0.72 11.55 4.17
CA LEU A 133 1.03 12.98 4.12
C LEU A 133 2.36 13.23 3.41
N ILE A 134 3.39 12.43 3.71
CA ILE A 134 4.69 12.53 3.08
C ILE A 134 4.57 12.16 1.60
N THR A 135 3.99 11.00 1.30
CA THR A 135 3.86 10.49 -0.07
C THR A 135 3.09 11.45 -0.98
N THR A 136 1.92 11.93 -0.54
CA THR A 136 1.10 12.84 -1.34
C THR A 136 1.71 14.23 -1.46
N GLY A 137 2.34 14.74 -0.39
CA GLY A 137 3.03 16.03 -0.40
C GLY A 137 4.18 16.04 -1.40
N LEU A 138 5.06 15.04 -1.34
CA LEU A 138 6.20 14.93 -2.25
C LEU A 138 5.76 14.69 -3.69
N ALA A 139 4.72 13.88 -3.91
CA ALA A 139 4.19 13.64 -5.25
C ALA A 139 3.63 14.93 -5.88
N ILE A 140 2.81 15.70 -5.14
CA ILE A 140 2.27 16.98 -5.61
C ILE A 140 3.40 18.00 -5.83
N HIS A 141 4.34 18.10 -4.89
CA HIS A 141 5.47 19.00 -5.01
C HIS A 141 6.30 18.74 -6.26
N ARG A 142 6.58 17.48 -6.55
CA ARG A 142 7.56 17.10 -7.57
C ARG A 142 6.97 16.86 -8.96
N LEU A 143 5.75 16.31 -9.04
CA LEU A 143 5.07 16.01 -10.30
C LEU A 143 4.11 17.12 -10.74
N GLY A 144 3.68 17.97 -9.81
CA GLY A 144 2.66 18.98 -10.01
C GLY A 144 1.23 18.45 -9.80
N PRO A 145 0.28 19.33 -9.36
CA PRO A 145 -1.09 18.93 -9.05
C PRO A 145 -1.89 18.43 -10.27
N ASP A 146 -1.53 18.91 -11.48
CA ASP A 146 -2.22 18.59 -12.74
C ASP A 146 -1.64 17.38 -13.47
N PHE A 147 -0.58 16.76 -12.94
CA PHE A 147 -0.01 15.53 -13.52
C PHE A 147 -1.11 14.48 -13.72
N LYS A 148 -1.03 13.75 -14.83
CA LYS A 148 -1.94 12.64 -15.18
C LYS A 148 -1.15 11.44 -15.65
N TYR A 149 -1.59 10.28 -15.22
CA TYR A 149 -1.12 9.01 -15.77
C TYR A 149 -1.69 8.80 -17.17
N VAL A 150 -0.95 8.06 -18.01
CA VAL A 150 -1.34 7.81 -19.40
C VAL A 150 -1.42 6.30 -19.63
N THR A 151 -2.60 5.81 -20.01
CA THR A 151 -2.79 4.45 -20.50
C THR A 151 -2.94 4.48 -22.01
N ARG A 152 -2.19 3.64 -22.72
CA ARG A 152 -2.16 3.61 -24.19
C ARG A 152 -2.74 2.32 -24.72
N ILE A 153 -3.39 2.41 -25.89
CA ILE A 153 -3.83 1.26 -26.67
C ILE A 153 -2.99 1.23 -27.93
N GLY A 154 -2.34 0.10 -28.17
CA GLY A 154 -1.48 -0.12 -29.31
C GLY A 154 -1.60 -1.55 -29.82
N TYR A 155 -0.94 -1.86 -30.95
CA TYR A 155 -0.92 -3.19 -31.50
C TYR A 155 0.45 -3.54 -32.09
N SER A 156 0.74 -4.84 -32.17
CA SER A 156 1.80 -5.42 -32.99
C SER A 156 1.21 -6.12 -34.20
N GLY A 157 2.05 -6.34 -35.23
CA GLY A 157 1.60 -7.00 -36.46
C GLY A 157 1.04 -6.01 -37.50
N SER A 158 0.08 -6.46 -38.31
CA SER A 158 -0.47 -5.70 -39.45
C SER A 158 -2.00 -5.71 -39.48
N ILE A 159 -2.58 -4.64 -40.04
CA ILE A 159 -4.04 -4.55 -40.27
C ILE A 159 -4.30 -4.70 -41.77
N LYS A 160 -5.10 -5.67 -42.13
CA LYS A 160 -5.56 -5.90 -43.51
C LYS A 160 -7.04 -6.27 -43.53
N ASP A 161 -7.82 -5.64 -44.38
CA ASP A 161 -9.25 -5.89 -44.59
C ASP A 161 -10.08 -5.86 -43.28
N GLY A 162 -9.68 -5.03 -42.33
CA GLY A 162 -10.31 -4.91 -41.02
C GLY A 162 -9.90 -5.99 -40.02
N ILE A 163 -8.92 -6.81 -40.34
CA ILE A 163 -8.39 -7.86 -39.46
C ILE A 163 -6.99 -7.39 -38.96
N LEU A 164 -6.83 -7.34 -37.67
CA LEU A 164 -5.51 -7.24 -37.03
C LEU A 164 -4.90 -8.65 -36.97
N ASP A 165 -3.89 -8.91 -37.80
CA ASP A 165 -3.06 -10.11 -37.71
C ASP A 165 -1.89 -9.82 -36.77
N GLY A 166 -2.11 -10.01 -35.48
CA GLY A 166 -1.25 -9.62 -34.37
C GLY A 166 -2.02 -9.37 -33.09
N ASP A 167 -1.33 -8.81 -32.08
CA ASP A 167 -1.86 -8.63 -30.72
C ASP A 167 -2.24 -7.17 -30.47
N LEU A 168 -3.29 -6.99 -29.67
CA LEU A 168 -3.71 -5.70 -29.12
C LEU A 168 -3.14 -5.55 -27.70
N TYR A 169 -2.57 -4.38 -27.40
CA TYR A 169 -1.95 -4.08 -26.11
C TYR A 169 -2.70 -2.98 -25.37
N ILE A 170 -2.91 -3.20 -24.07
CA ILE A 170 -3.28 -2.18 -23.09
C ILE A 170 -2.01 -1.85 -22.31
N VAL A 171 -1.34 -0.76 -22.66
CA VAL A 171 -0.07 -0.37 -22.06
C VAL A 171 -0.35 0.56 -20.88
N GLY A 172 -0.20 0.02 -19.68
CA GLY A 172 -0.37 0.78 -18.46
C GLY A 172 0.74 1.79 -18.24
N GLY A 173 0.38 2.96 -17.73
CA GLY A 173 1.32 4.01 -17.31
C GLY A 173 1.25 4.32 -15.83
N GLY A 174 0.76 3.37 -15.02
CA GLY A 174 0.64 3.53 -13.56
C GLY A 174 -0.67 4.18 -13.10
N ASP A 175 -1.67 4.32 -13.97
CA ASP A 175 -2.97 4.90 -13.57
C ASP A 175 -3.69 4.00 -12.56
N PRO A 176 -3.83 4.41 -11.26
CA PRO A 176 -4.47 3.58 -10.25
C PRO A 176 -5.99 3.57 -10.37
N THR A 177 -6.57 4.41 -11.24
CA THR A 177 -8.02 4.61 -11.33
C THR A 177 -8.69 3.77 -12.43
N ILE A 178 -7.94 2.89 -13.11
CA ILE A 178 -8.48 2.03 -14.18
C ILE A 178 -9.61 1.14 -13.63
N ALA A 179 -10.83 1.39 -14.13
CA ALA A 179 -12.05 0.69 -13.72
C ALA A 179 -12.29 0.69 -12.19
N SER A 180 -11.68 1.61 -11.44
CA SER A 180 -11.92 1.79 -10.01
C SER A 180 -13.40 2.10 -9.73
N LYS A 181 -13.88 1.69 -8.56
CA LYS A 181 -15.18 2.07 -8.01
C LYS A 181 -15.24 3.52 -7.54
N ASP A 182 -14.11 4.19 -7.53
CA ASP A 182 -13.98 5.56 -7.08
C ASP A 182 -14.69 6.54 -8.02
N SER A 183 -15.39 7.53 -7.46
CA SER A 183 -16.14 8.52 -8.22
C SER A 183 -15.26 9.45 -9.08
N ILE A 184 -13.95 9.51 -8.81
CA ILE A 184 -12.99 10.24 -9.63
C ILE A 184 -12.61 9.49 -10.91
N ALA A 185 -12.77 8.19 -10.94
CA ALA A 185 -12.40 7.32 -12.05
C ALA A 185 -13.33 7.50 -13.26
N ILE A 186 -12.82 7.23 -14.45
CA ILE A 186 -13.68 7.09 -15.62
C ILE A 186 -14.48 5.79 -15.45
N PRO A 187 -15.82 5.83 -15.52
CA PRO A 187 -16.63 4.62 -15.43
C PRO A 187 -16.17 3.58 -16.46
N ARG A 188 -16.01 2.32 -16.05
CA ARG A 188 -15.49 1.22 -16.88
C ARG A 188 -16.12 1.15 -18.27
N ALA A 189 -17.45 1.28 -18.36
CA ALA A 189 -18.14 1.23 -19.64
C ALA A 189 -17.71 2.37 -20.59
N LYS A 190 -17.50 3.59 -20.05
CA LYS A 190 -17.01 4.73 -20.84
C LYS A 190 -15.56 4.53 -21.25
N LEU A 191 -14.73 4.04 -20.36
CA LEU A 191 -13.32 3.76 -20.63
C LEU A 191 -13.16 2.75 -21.77
N PHE A 192 -13.86 1.63 -21.68
CA PHE A 192 -13.80 0.58 -22.71
C PHE A 192 -14.42 1.03 -24.03
N ALA A 193 -15.49 1.81 -24.01
CA ALA A 193 -16.04 2.40 -25.22
C ALA A 193 -15.04 3.35 -25.90
N GLN A 194 -14.31 4.15 -25.11
CA GLN A 194 -13.25 5.01 -25.64
C GLN A 194 -12.12 4.18 -26.25
N TRP A 195 -11.65 3.12 -25.58
CA TRP A 195 -10.61 2.25 -26.13
C TRP A 195 -11.08 1.56 -27.41
N LYS A 196 -12.31 1.05 -27.43
CA LYS A 196 -12.89 0.47 -28.67
C LYS A 196 -12.96 1.49 -29.80
N SER A 197 -13.27 2.76 -29.51
CA SER A 197 -13.31 3.79 -30.55
C SER A 197 -11.97 4.01 -31.25
N PHE A 198 -10.84 3.72 -30.59
CA PHE A 198 -9.52 3.77 -31.22
C PHE A 198 -9.36 2.65 -32.24
N LEU A 199 -9.86 1.44 -31.94
CA LEU A 199 -9.88 0.32 -32.88
C LEU A 199 -10.79 0.61 -34.08
N ASP A 200 -11.98 1.19 -33.81
CA ASP A 200 -12.93 1.55 -34.87
C ASP A 200 -12.32 2.56 -35.86
N LYS A 201 -11.60 3.57 -35.34
CA LYS A 201 -10.89 4.56 -36.17
C LYS A 201 -9.77 3.94 -37.02
N ALA A 202 -9.12 2.90 -36.51
CA ALA A 202 -8.11 2.13 -37.25
C ALA A 202 -8.72 1.09 -38.20
N GLY A 203 -10.05 0.95 -38.22
CA GLY A 203 -10.76 0.00 -39.04
C GLY A 203 -10.67 -1.45 -38.57
N ILE A 204 -10.26 -1.70 -37.31
CA ILE A 204 -10.11 -3.06 -36.76
C ILE A 204 -11.49 -3.61 -36.41
N LYS A 205 -11.89 -4.68 -37.07
CA LYS A 205 -13.15 -5.40 -36.88
C LYS A 205 -12.99 -6.81 -36.29
N LYS A 206 -11.75 -7.33 -36.30
CA LYS A 206 -11.37 -8.64 -35.78
C LYS A 206 -9.90 -8.61 -35.34
N ILE A 207 -9.56 -9.37 -34.31
CA ILE A 207 -8.18 -9.55 -33.81
C ILE A 207 -7.85 -11.04 -33.91
N ASN A 208 -6.82 -11.40 -34.71
CA ASN A 208 -6.31 -12.77 -34.88
C ASN A 208 -5.23 -13.13 -33.85
N GLY A 209 -5.10 -12.39 -32.78
CA GLY A 209 -4.17 -12.63 -31.68
C GLY A 209 -4.84 -12.42 -30.34
N LYS A 210 -4.09 -11.86 -29.40
CA LYS A 210 -4.47 -11.65 -27.99
C LYS A 210 -4.82 -10.21 -27.69
N VAL A 211 -5.52 -10.00 -26.57
CA VAL A 211 -5.56 -8.72 -25.86
C VAL A 211 -4.60 -8.83 -24.68
N ILE A 212 -3.53 -8.05 -24.69
CA ILE A 212 -2.42 -8.16 -23.76
C ILE A 212 -2.44 -6.98 -22.78
N GLY A 213 -2.47 -7.27 -21.47
CA GLY A 213 -2.24 -6.30 -20.42
C GLY A 213 -0.73 -6.12 -20.18
N ASP A 214 -0.22 -4.90 -20.31
CA ASP A 214 1.17 -4.57 -20.06
C ASP A 214 1.32 -3.70 -18.82
N GLY A 215 1.69 -4.34 -17.71
CA GLY A 215 1.94 -3.70 -16.42
C GLY A 215 3.41 -3.34 -16.16
N ARG A 216 4.32 -3.44 -17.15
CA ARG A 216 5.77 -3.26 -16.98
C ARG A 216 6.21 -1.84 -16.66
N TYR A 217 5.30 -0.86 -16.70
CA TYR A 217 5.62 0.50 -16.27
C TYR A 217 6.14 0.56 -14.84
N PHE A 218 5.62 -0.30 -13.95
CA PHE A 218 6.20 -0.55 -12.64
C PHE A 218 6.92 -1.90 -12.65
N ASP A 219 8.22 -1.86 -12.47
CA ASP A 219 9.09 -3.03 -12.33
C ASP A 219 9.17 -3.52 -10.87
N GLY A 220 9.78 -4.68 -10.65
CA GLY A 220 9.90 -5.29 -9.34
C GLY A 220 8.62 -5.94 -8.81
N PRO A 221 8.62 -6.41 -7.56
CA PRO A 221 7.46 -7.05 -6.93
C PRO A 221 6.30 -6.07 -6.78
N ILE A 222 5.08 -6.59 -6.80
CA ILE A 222 3.88 -5.76 -6.63
C ILE A 222 3.68 -5.32 -5.18
N GLU A 223 4.21 -6.08 -4.23
CA GLU A 223 4.12 -5.88 -2.78
C GLU A 223 5.50 -5.62 -2.19
N HIS A 224 5.55 -4.95 -1.04
CA HIS A 224 6.80 -4.77 -0.32
C HIS A 224 7.07 -5.97 0.62
N ASP A 225 8.30 -6.45 0.68
CA ASP A 225 8.73 -7.65 1.43
C ASP A 225 8.39 -7.59 2.93
N THR A 226 8.32 -6.40 3.50
CA THR A 226 8.04 -6.20 4.92
C THR A 226 6.55 -6.06 5.26
N TRP A 227 5.66 -6.20 4.27
CA TRP A 227 4.25 -6.29 4.56
C TRP A 227 3.92 -7.60 5.26
N SER A 228 3.00 -7.54 6.21
CA SER A 228 2.59 -8.74 6.92
C SER A 228 1.91 -9.72 5.97
N TYR A 229 2.24 -11.00 6.10
CA TYR A 229 1.58 -12.08 5.34
C TYR A 229 0.05 -12.04 5.48
N GLN A 230 -0.46 -11.57 6.62
CA GLN A 230 -1.89 -11.40 6.87
C GLN A 230 -2.48 -10.22 6.07
N ASP A 231 -1.68 -9.18 5.79
CA ASP A 231 -2.14 -7.97 5.11
C ASP A 231 -2.17 -8.11 3.59
N ILE A 232 -1.24 -8.88 3.00
CA ILE A 232 -1.07 -8.96 1.54
C ILE A 232 -2.30 -9.52 0.79
N GLY A 233 -3.13 -10.31 1.44
CA GLY A 233 -4.38 -10.84 0.88
C GLY A 233 -5.58 -9.88 0.99
N THR A 234 -5.46 -8.81 1.75
CA THR A 234 -6.54 -7.81 1.92
C THR A 234 -6.56 -6.81 0.77
N ALA A 235 -7.68 -6.11 0.58
CA ALA A 235 -7.75 -5.03 -0.42
C ALA A 235 -6.76 -3.91 -0.14
N TYR A 236 -6.50 -3.59 1.14
CA TYR A 236 -5.51 -2.57 1.51
C TYR A 236 -4.05 -3.04 1.37
N GLY A 237 -3.81 -4.34 1.17
CA GLY A 237 -2.52 -4.96 0.82
C GLY A 237 -2.45 -5.38 -0.64
N ALA A 238 -3.35 -4.91 -1.49
CA ALA A 238 -3.31 -5.14 -2.92
C ALA A 238 -2.12 -4.39 -3.54
N GLY A 239 -1.10 -5.09 -3.92
CA GLY A 239 0.09 -4.51 -4.52
C GLY A 239 -0.17 -3.86 -5.88
N GLY A 240 0.66 -2.88 -6.24
CA GLY A 240 0.52 -2.09 -7.46
C GLY A 240 1.39 -2.59 -8.62
N ASN A 241 0.86 -2.56 -9.82
CA ASN A 241 1.60 -2.74 -11.07
C ASN A 241 1.29 -1.60 -12.05
N GLY A 242 1.98 -1.53 -13.17
CA GLY A 242 1.82 -0.43 -14.14
C GLY A 242 0.46 -0.40 -14.83
N LEU A 243 -0.28 -1.52 -14.87
CA LEU A 243 -1.67 -1.62 -15.32
C LEU A 243 -2.49 -2.34 -14.25
N CYS A 244 -3.38 -1.63 -13.61
CA CYS A 244 -4.30 -2.20 -12.62
C CYS A 244 -5.71 -2.40 -13.21
N PHE A 245 -6.57 -3.00 -12.42
CA PHE A 245 -8.00 -3.06 -12.65
C PHE A 245 -8.74 -3.12 -11.32
N TYR A 246 -9.71 -2.22 -11.10
CA TYR A 246 -10.52 -2.18 -9.89
C TYR A 246 -9.67 -2.10 -8.61
N GLU A 247 -8.63 -1.22 -8.64
CA GLU A 247 -7.65 -1.04 -7.54
C GLU A 247 -6.90 -2.33 -7.14
N ASN A 248 -6.78 -3.29 -8.08
CA ASN A 248 -6.28 -4.64 -7.80
C ASN A 248 -6.99 -5.29 -6.60
N ALA A 249 -8.27 -4.99 -6.43
CA ALA A 249 -9.15 -5.57 -5.44
C ALA A 249 -10.18 -6.49 -6.09
N GLN A 250 -10.88 -7.25 -5.26
CA GLN A 250 -11.96 -8.16 -5.66
C GLN A 250 -12.99 -8.27 -4.55
N ASP A 251 -14.25 -8.12 -4.89
CA ASP A 251 -15.38 -8.23 -3.97
C ASP A 251 -15.89 -9.66 -3.88
N PHE A 252 -16.10 -10.13 -2.66
CA PHE A 252 -16.71 -11.41 -2.36
C PHE A 252 -17.96 -11.20 -1.52
N ARG A 253 -19.07 -11.83 -1.90
CA ARG A 253 -20.25 -11.89 -1.06
C ARG A 253 -20.08 -13.02 -0.06
N VAL A 254 -20.19 -12.71 1.22
CA VAL A 254 -20.01 -13.67 2.32
C VAL A 254 -21.22 -13.71 3.23
N SER A 255 -21.58 -14.91 3.71
CA SER A 255 -22.62 -15.11 4.72
C SER A 255 -22.34 -16.36 5.55
N ALA A 256 -22.87 -16.40 6.75
CA ALA A 256 -22.81 -17.59 7.59
C ALA A 256 -23.48 -18.80 6.90
N GLY A 257 -22.98 -19.97 7.19
CA GLY A 257 -23.67 -21.22 6.87
C GLY A 257 -24.79 -21.52 7.88
N PRO A 258 -25.49 -22.67 7.76
CA PRO A 258 -26.71 -22.94 8.50
C PRO A 258 -26.50 -23.19 10.00
N SER A 259 -25.30 -23.55 10.44
CA SER A 259 -24.97 -23.85 11.84
C SER A 259 -23.51 -23.50 12.16
N VAL A 260 -23.19 -23.34 13.43
CA VAL A 260 -21.81 -23.20 13.91
C VAL A 260 -21.00 -24.43 13.47
N GLY A 261 -19.80 -24.19 12.91
CA GLY A 261 -18.91 -25.21 12.35
C GLY A 261 -19.16 -25.52 10.87
N SER A 262 -20.33 -25.16 10.30
CA SER A 262 -20.58 -25.32 8.85
C SER A 262 -19.71 -24.38 8.01
N PRO A 263 -19.46 -24.71 6.73
CA PRO A 263 -18.76 -23.80 5.82
C PRO A 263 -19.43 -22.43 5.75
N VAL A 264 -18.64 -21.38 5.60
CA VAL A 264 -19.11 -20.05 5.24
C VAL A 264 -19.49 -20.06 3.75
N ASN A 265 -20.61 -19.43 3.39
CA ASN A 265 -20.97 -19.22 1.99
C ASN A 265 -20.14 -18.06 1.43
N VAL A 266 -19.31 -18.34 0.43
CA VAL A 266 -18.45 -17.36 -0.22
C VAL A 266 -18.69 -17.40 -1.72
N THR A 267 -18.91 -16.26 -2.34
CA THR A 267 -19.10 -16.13 -3.78
C THR A 267 -18.36 -14.92 -4.30
N VAL A 268 -17.55 -15.10 -5.36
CA VAL A 268 -16.93 -13.98 -6.08
C VAL A 268 -18.04 -13.09 -6.66
N SER A 269 -17.95 -11.80 -6.40
CA SER A 269 -18.92 -10.81 -6.90
C SER A 269 -18.35 -10.03 -8.10
N PHE A 270 -17.25 -9.29 -7.87
CA PHE A 270 -16.61 -8.50 -8.94
C PHE A 270 -15.17 -8.11 -8.54
N PRO A 271 -14.21 -8.09 -9.49
CA PRO A 271 -14.28 -8.72 -10.81
C PRO A 271 -14.36 -10.26 -10.73
N ASN A 272 -15.09 -10.88 -11.63
CA ASN A 272 -15.04 -12.34 -11.76
C ASN A 272 -13.71 -12.74 -12.42
N THR A 273 -13.03 -13.72 -11.84
CA THR A 273 -11.70 -14.19 -12.26
C THR A 273 -11.72 -15.70 -12.50
N PRO A 274 -12.32 -16.18 -13.62
CA PRO A 274 -12.58 -17.60 -13.88
C PRO A 274 -11.30 -18.45 -14.02
N TRP A 275 -10.15 -17.82 -14.19
CA TRP A 275 -8.83 -18.48 -14.21
C TRP A 275 -8.26 -18.75 -12.83
N MET A 276 -8.85 -18.15 -11.75
CA MET A 276 -8.43 -18.36 -10.37
C MET A 276 -9.10 -19.59 -9.78
N ARG A 277 -8.34 -20.36 -9.01
CA ARG A 277 -8.86 -21.40 -8.15
C ARG A 277 -8.95 -20.86 -6.72
N TYR A 278 -10.14 -20.97 -6.12
CA TYR A 278 -10.41 -20.56 -4.74
C TYR A 278 -10.72 -21.74 -3.84
N GLU A 279 -10.17 -21.75 -2.64
CA GLU A 279 -10.52 -22.65 -1.54
C GLU A 279 -11.09 -21.85 -0.37
N TYR A 280 -12.11 -22.41 0.29
CA TYR A 280 -12.84 -21.72 1.37
C TYR A 280 -12.88 -22.55 2.66
N PRO A 281 -11.73 -22.81 3.34
CA PRO A 281 -11.72 -23.54 4.61
C PRO A 281 -12.30 -22.74 5.79
N CYS A 282 -12.85 -21.57 5.56
CA CYS A 282 -13.48 -20.75 6.59
C CYS A 282 -14.76 -21.39 7.14
N ARG A 283 -15.07 -21.13 8.43
CA ARG A 283 -16.17 -21.75 9.15
C ARG A 283 -17.08 -20.72 9.81
N THR A 284 -18.37 -21.08 9.93
CA THR A 284 -19.35 -20.34 10.68
C THR A 284 -19.02 -20.41 12.17
N ALA A 285 -18.90 -19.27 12.83
CA ALA A 285 -18.54 -19.12 14.22
C ALA A 285 -19.78 -18.83 15.11
N PRO A 286 -19.70 -18.98 16.44
CA PRO A 286 -20.76 -18.61 17.36
C PRO A 286 -21.17 -17.14 17.23
N ALA A 287 -22.41 -16.83 17.64
CA ALA A 287 -22.91 -15.46 17.70
C ALA A 287 -22.02 -14.56 18.57
N GLY A 288 -21.85 -13.31 18.17
CA GLY A 288 -21.05 -12.31 18.88
C GLY A 288 -19.53 -12.38 18.66
N THR A 289 -19.01 -13.38 17.93
CA THR A 289 -17.56 -13.52 17.67
C THR A 289 -17.06 -12.61 16.53
N GLY A 290 -17.97 -11.98 15.78
CA GLY A 290 -17.60 -11.11 14.66
C GLY A 290 -17.25 -11.87 13.40
N ASP A 291 -16.40 -11.27 12.60
CA ASP A 291 -15.90 -11.81 11.35
C ASP A 291 -14.37 -11.61 11.28
N GLN A 292 -13.66 -12.64 10.89
CA GLN A 292 -12.21 -12.69 10.77
C GLN A 292 -11.87 -13.53 9.55
N LEU A 293 -12.14 -12.97 8.37
CA LEU A 293 -11.83 -13.62 7.10
C LEU A 293 -10.57 -13.00 6.50
N TYR A 294 -9.65 -13.85 6.08
CA TYR A 294 -8.39 -13.46 5.46
C TYR A 294 -8.19 -14.26 4.17
N LEU A 295 -7.86 -13.57 3.09
CA LEU A 295 -7.47 -14.21 1.84
C LEU A 295 -5.95 -14.33 1.79
N PHE A 296 -5.48 -15.48 1.34
CA PHE A 296 -4.08 -15.78 1.08
C PHE A 296 -3.90 -16.10 -0.39
N ASN A 297 -3.11 -15.29 -1.09
CA ASN A 297 -2.80 -15.42 -2.50
C ASN A 297 -1.39 -14.87 -2.78
N SER A 298 -0.90 -15.06 -3.99
CA SER A 298 0.39 -14.54 -4.45
C SER A 298 0.32 -14.12 -5.92
N GLU A 299 1.28 -13.32 -6.36
CA GLU A 299 1.44 -12.98 -7.78
C GLU A 299 1.97 -14.13 -8.65
N PHE A 300 2.37 -15.25 -8.02
CA PHE A 300 3.02 -16.37 -8.72
C PHE A 300 2.07 -17.45 -9.19
N LEU A 301 0.93 -17.64 -8.52
CA LEU A 301 -0.02 -18.71 -8.83
C LEU A 301 -1.46 -18.18 -8.84
N PRO A 302 -2.30 -18.66 -9.81
CA PRO A 302 -3.72 -18.31 -9.85
C PRO A 302 -4.52 -19.13 -8.82
N TYR A 303 -4.10 -19.10 -7.56
CA TYR A 303 -4.69 -19.80 -6.44
C TYR A 303 -4.84 -18.86 -5.25
N ALA A 304 -5.95 -18.98 -4.56
CA ALA A 304 -6.22 -18.23 -3.34
C ALA A 304 -7.04 -19.05 -2.34
N GLU A 305 -6.81 -18.80 -1.06
CA GLU A 305 -7.49 -19.47 0.04
C GLU A 305 -8.07 -18.45 1.01
N ILE A 306 -9.38 -18.54 1.31
CA ILE A 306 -10.04 -17.70 2.33
C ILE A 306 -10.16 -18.51 3.62
N ARG A 307 -9.41 -18.09 4.64
CA ARG A 307 -9.38 -18.70 5.98
C ARG A 307 -10.12 -17.84 6.98
N GLY A 308 -10.43 -18.46 8.13
CA GLY A 308 -10.97 -17.78 9.29
C GLY A 308 -12.41 -18.11 9.58
N SER A 309 -13.17 -17.16 10.12
CA SER A 309 -14.52 -17.40 10.59
C SER A 309 -15.45 -16.21 10.34
N PHE A 310 -16.76 -16.53 10.27
CA PHE A 310 -17.84 -15.56 10.14
C PHE A 310 -18.98 -15.93 11.09
N ALA A 311 -19.34 -15.02 12.01
CA ALA A 311 -20.31 -15.33 13.04
C ALA A 311 -21.73 -15.54 12.48
N ILE A 312 -22.47 -16.48 13.07
CA ILE A 312 -23.80 -16.90 12.59
C ILE A 312 -24.85 -15.77 12.66
N ASP A 313 -24.66 -14.80 13.55
CA ASP A 313 -25.55 -13.65 13.72
C ASP A 313 -25.20 -12.46 12.80
N ARG A 314 -24.13 -12.56 12.02
CA ARG A 314 -23.75 -11.50 11.08
C ARG A 314 -24.64 -11.52 9.83
N LYS A 315 -25.08 -10.33 9.43
CA LYS A 315 -25.76 -10.16 8.14
C LYS A 315 -24.79 -10.44 7.00
N PRO A 316 -25.28 -10.98 5.86
CA PRO A 316 -24.48 -11.08 4.65
C PRO A 316 -23.86 -9.74 4.29
N LYS A 317 -22.58 -9.75 3.89
CA LYS A 317 -21.86 -8.55 3.49
C LYS A 317 -20.96 -8.81 2.29
N THR A 318 -20.42 -7.72 1.72
CA THR A 318 -19.31 -7.78 0.78
C THR A 318 -18.01 -7.62 1.54
N GLU A 319 -17.07 -8.53 1.31
CA GLU A 319 -15.67 -8.44 1.72
C GLU A 319 -14.80 -8.13 0.51
N GLU A 320 -13.81 -7.29 0.73
CA GLU A 320 -12.84 -6.91 -0.29
C GLU A 320 -11.49 -7.55 -0.01
N PHE A 321 -10.96 -8.27 -1.00
CA PHE A 321 -9.65 -8.88 -0.94
C PHE A 321 -8.79 -8.46 -2.13
N SER A 322 -7.47 -8.74 -2.08
CA SER A 322 -6.56 -8.42 -3.16
C SER A 322 -6.71 -9.33 -4.37
N ASN A 323 -6.55 -8.75 -5.55
CA ASN A 323 -6.38 -9.45 -6.83
C ASN A 323 -4.95 -9.19 -7.35
N LYS A 324 -4.10 -10.22 -7.40
CA LYS A 324 -2.70 -10.10 -7.82
C LYS A 324 -2.52 -9.99 -9.35
N PHE A 325 -3.57 -10.17 -10.11
CA PHE A 325 -3.55 -10.26 -11.57
C PHE A 325 -4.27 -9.08 -12.25
N GLY A 326 -4.04 -7.85 -11.77
CA GLY A 326 -4.74 -6.66 -12.24
C GLY A 326 -4.60 -6.43 -13.75
N ALA A 327 -3.42 -6.58 -14.32
CA ALA A 327 -3.18 -6.39 -15.75
C ALA A 327 -3.89 -7.47 -16.59
N TYR A 328 -3.84 -8.74 -16.16
CA TYR A 328 -4.61 -9.82 -16.81
C TYR A 328 -6.10 -9.58 -16.70
N THR A 329 -6.59 -9.16 -15.53
CA THR A 329 -8.00 -8.85 -15.30
C THR A 329 -8.48 -7.73 -16.22
N CYS A 330 -7.68 -6.67 -16.38
CA CYS A 330 -7.97 -5.58 -17.32
C CYS A 330 -8.09 -6.09 -18.75
N ALA A 331 -7.12 -6.89 -19.20
CA ALA A 331 -7.12 -7.50 -20.53
C ALA A 331 -8.32 -8.42 -20.74
N HIS A 332 -8.66 -9.24 -19.73
CA HIS A 332 -9.82 -10.14 -19.78
C HIS A 332 -11.12 -9.37 -19.96
N TYR A 333 -11.37 -8.37 -19.12
CA TYR A 333 -12.61 -7.60 -19.21
C TYR A 333 -12.71 -6.77 -20.49
N PHE A 334 -11.60 -6.26 -21.00
CA PHE A 334 -11.60 -5.56 -22.27
C PHE A 334 -11.80 -6.53 -23.46
N CYS A 335 -11.18 -7.71 -23.42
CA CYS A 335 -11.40 -8.77 -24.40
C CYS A 335 -12.88 -9.17 -24.48
N GLU A 336 -13.54 -9.42 -23.34
CA GLU A 336 -14.96 -9.74 -23.28
C GLU A 336 -15.85 -8.57 -23.76
N TYR A 337 -15.46 -7.34 -23.44
CA TYR A 337 -16.13 -6.15 -23.95
C TYR A 337 -16.05 -6.07 -25.48
N LEU A 338 -14.88 -6.32 -26.07
CA LEU A 338 -14.68 -6.31 -27.52
C LEU A 338 -15.55 -7.37 -28.19
N LYS A 339 -15.53 -8.61 -27.70
CA LYS A 339 -16.36 -9.72 -28.22
C LYS A 339 -17.84 -9.36 -28.17
N SER A 340 -18.32 -8.84 -27.05
CA SER A 340 -19.72 -8.43 -26.84
C SER A 340 -20.14 -7.24 -27.72
N ASN A 341 -19.17 -6.48 -28.25
CA ASN A 341 -19.39 -5.32 -29.12
C ASN A 341 -18.92 -5.54 -30.58
N GLY A 342 -18.93 -6.78 -31.02
CA GLY A 342 -18.75 -7.15 -32.42
C GLY A 342 -17.30 -7.19 -32.92
N VAL A 343 -16.32 -7.24 -32.02
CA VAL A 343 -14.89 -7.41 -32.37
C VAL A 343 -14.39 -8.74 -31.81
N PRO A 344 -14.44 -9.84 -32.58
CA PRO A 344 -13.92 -11.13 -32.14
C PRO A 344 -12.42 -11.08 -31.86
N VAL A 345 -11.99 -11.79 -30.82
CA VAL A 345 -10.59 -11.97 -30.41
C VAL A 345 -10.29 -13.46 -30.39
N SER A 346 -9.33 -13.92 -31.21
CA SER A 346 -9.12 -15.36 -31.46
C SER A 346 -8.41 -16.08 -30.32
N GLU A 347 -7.41 -15.42 -29.68
CA GLU A 347 -6.54 -16.06 -28.67
C GLU A 347 -6.83 -15.62 -27.22
N GLY A 348 -7.77 -14.71 -27.02
CA GLY A 348 -8.20 -14.27 -25.69
C GLY A 348 -7.27 -13.28 -24.98
N PRO A 349 -7.38 -13.16 -23.64
CA PRO A 349 -6.57 -12.22 -22.85
C PRO A 349 -5.20 -12.81 -22.49
N ALA A 350 -4.22 -11.92 -22.26
CA ALA A 350 -2.91 -12.29 -21.73
C ALA A 350 -2.34 -11.16 -20.84
N ASP A 351 -1.31 -11.49 -20.07
CA ASP A 351 -0.51 -10.56 -19.28
C ASP A 351 0.96 -10.85 -19.55
N ILE A 352 1.72 -9.83 -19.90
CA ILE A 352 3.16 -9.94 -20.17
C ILE A 352 3.93 -10.54 -18.97
N ARG A 353 3.54 -10.21 -17.75
CA ARG A 353 4.22 -10.71 -16.54
C ARG A 353 3.93 -12.20 -16.29
N LEU A 354 2.70 -12.65 -16.53
CA LEU A 354 2.34 -14.06 -16.34
C LEU A 354 3.07 -14.99 -17.30
N GLY A 355 3.37 -14.52 -18.50
CA GLY A 355 4.22 -15.25 -19.44
C GLY A 355 5.60 -15.59 -18.83
N ARG A 356 6.17 -14.70 -18.04
CA ARG A 356 7.46 -14.92 -17.36
C ARG A 356 7.39 -15.94 -16.22
N VAL A 357 6.27 -16.02 -15.52
CA VAL A 357 6.14 -16.87 -14.32
C VAL A 357 5.80 -18.31 -14.68
N ARG A 358 5.06 -18.54 -15.77
CA ARG A 358 4.65 -19.89 -16.19
C ARG A 358 5.71 -20.68 -16.95
N SER A 359 6.75 -20.02 -17.41
CA SER A 359 7.77 -20.69 -18.17
C SER A 359 9.02 -20.94 -17.33
N ASN A 360 9.22 -22.19 -16.91
CA ASN A 360 10.56 -22.77 -16.88
C ASN A 360 11.16 -22.81 -18.31
N LEU A 361 10.61 -21.97 -19.18
CA LEU A 361 10.83 -21.96 -20.61
C LEU A 361 11.98 -21.01 -20.89
N SER A 362 12.80 -21.40 -21.82
CA SER A 362 13.99 -20.66 -22.25
C SER A 362 13.66 -19.21 -22.59
N SER A 363 14.60 -18.31 -22.46
CA SER A 363 14.50 -16.87 -22.76
C SER A 363 13.94 -16.53 -24.16
N ASN A 364 13.80 -17.50 -25.04
CA ASN A 364 13.29 -17.36 -26.41
C ASN A 364 11.76 -17.38 -26.53
N GLU A 365 11.02 -17.84 -25.51
CA GLU A 365 9.54 -17.86 -25.57
C GLU A 365 8.88 -16.50 -25.26
N TYR A 366 9.66 -15.50 -24.89
CA TYR A 366 9.19 -14.10 -24.78
C TYR A 366 9.20 -13.34 -26.11
N ALA A 367 9.65 -13.96 -27.18
CA ALA A 367 9.76 -13.34 -28.50
C ALA A 367 8.43 -12.87 -29.13
N PRO A 368 7.24 -13.48 -28.85
CA PRO A 368 6.01 -13.03 -29.49
C PRO A 368 5.45 -11.71 -28.96
N TYR A 369 5.85 -11.26 -27.76
CA TYR A 369 5.36 -10.00 -27.22
C TYR A 369 6.32 -8.86 -27.56
N ALA A 370 5.79 -7.70 -28.01
CA ALA A 370 6.62 -6.53 -28.26
C ALA A 370 7.46 -6.20 -27.02
N SER A 371 8.78 -6.27 -27.18
CA SER A 371 9.73 -6.10 -26.07
C SER A 371 9.78 -4.67 -25.57
N ARG A 372 9.37 -3.69 -26.41
CA ARG A 372 9.34 -2.27 -26.11
C ARG A 372 8.00 -1.65 -26.51
N VAL A 373 7.53 -0.72 -25.69
CA VAL A 373 6.32 0.06 -25.97
C VAL A 373 6.48 0.87 -27.27
N ASP A 374 7.70 1.29 -27.57
CA ASP A 374 8.04 2.08 -28.77
C ASP A 374 7.93 1.27 -30.07
N ASP A 375 7.94 -0.06 -29.99
CA ASP A 375 7.78 -0.96 -31.13
C ASP A 375 6.29 -1.18 -31.50
N LEU A 376 5.36 -0.65 -30.70
CA LEU A 376 3.92 -0.79 -30.93
C LEU A 376 3.37 0.32 -31.81
N ASN A 377 2.45 -0.04 -32.71
CA ASN A 377 1.64 0.93 -33.44
C ASN A 377 0.55 1.49 -32.51
N MET A 378 0.67 2.75 -32.09
CA MET A 378 -0.27 3.36 -31.15
C MET A 378 -1.57 3.77 -31.81
N LEU A 379 -2.69 3.33 -31.24
CA LEU A 379 -4.06 3.65 -31.66
C LEU A 379 -4.64 4.86 -30.93
N GLY A 380 -4.30 5.02 -29.65
CA GLY A 380 -4.80 6.11 -28.85
C GLY A 380 -4.38 6.01 -27.38
N GLN A 381 -4.80 6.99 -26.61
CA GLN A 381 -4.46 7.05 -25.19
C GLN A 381 -5.57 7.67 -24.35
N THR A 382 -5.60 7.32 -23.08
CA THR A 382 -6.48 7.88 -22.05
C THR A 382 -5.68 8.40 -20.89
N TYR A 383 -6.29 9.33 -20.15
CA TYR A 383 -5.65 10.02 -19.03
C TYR A 383 -6.41 9.77 -17.74
N SER A 384 -5.68 9.60 -16.66
CA SER A 384 -6.25 9.56 -15.31
C SER A 384 -6.88 10.91 -14.91
N PRO A 385 -7.61 10.97 -13.80
CA PRO A 385 -7.81 12.22 -13.05
C PRO A 385 -6.47 12.90 -12.73
N SER A 386 -6.52 14.20 -12.38
CA SER A 386 -5.31 14.91 -11.96
C SER A 386 -4.73 14.31 -10.66
N LEU A 387 -3.41 14.44 -10.48
CA LEU A 387 -2.70 13.98 -9.30
C LEU A 387 -3.31 14.54 -8.01
N LYS A 388 -3.70 15.82 -8.00
CA LYS A 388 -4.39 16.44 -6.85
C LYS A 388 -5.65 15.68 -6.44
N ARG A 389 -6.47 15.25 -7.42
CA ARG A 389 -7.68 14.47 -7.14
C ARG A 389 -7.33 13.08 -6.58
N ILE A 390 -6.33 12.41 -7.17
CA ILE A 390 -5.83 11.11 -6.67
C ILE A 390 -5.27 11.25 -5.26
N ALA A 391 -4.41 12.24 -5.00
CA ALA A 391 -3.85 12.51 -3.68
C ALA A 391 -4.92 12.84 -2.63
N ARG A 392 -6.00 13.54 -3.05
CA ARG A 392 -7.13 13.81 -2.17
C ARG A 392 -7.85 12.51 -1.75
N GLU A 393 -8.16 11.64 -2.68
CA GLU A 393 -8.77 10.33 -2.35
C GLU A 393 -7.83 9.47 -1.52
N THR A 394 -6.54 9.48 -1.84
CA THR A 394 -5.48 8.82 -1.03
C THR A 394 -5.56 9.22 0.44
N ASN A 395 -5.65 10.51 0.72
CA ASN A 395 -5.69 11.02 2.09
C ASN A 395 -7.05 10.83 2.76
N LEU A 396 -8.16 11.08 2.04
CA LEU A 396 -9.52 11.00 2.59
C LEU A 396 -9.93 9.56 2.90
N LYS A 397 -9.73 8.64 1.98
CA LYS A 397 -10.08 7.23 2.13
C LYS A 397 -8.99 6.42 2.83
N SER A 398 -7.82 7.04 3.01
CA SER A 398 -6.62 6.33 3.46
C SER A 398 -6.21 5.19 2.52
N ASP A 399 -6.39 5.40 1.22
CA ASP A 399 -6.18 4.40 0.19
C ASP A 399 -4.69 4.04 0.07
N ASN A 400 -4.37 2.76 0.34
CA ASN A 400 -3.00 2.27 0.27
C ASN A 400 -2.56 2.07 -1.17
N PHE A 401 -3.45 1.57 -2.02
CA PHE A 401 -3.13 1.28 -3.43
C PHE A 401 -2.75 2.57 -4.18
N TYR A 402 -3.50 3.64 -3.95
CA TYR A 402 -3.16 4.95 -4.51
C TYR A 402 -1.84 5.49 -3.93
N ALA A 403 -1.62 5.35 -2.63
CA ALA A 403 -0.38 5.81 -1.99
C ALA A 403 0.86 5.09 -2.55
N GLU A 404 0.81 3.76 -2.68
CA GLU A 404 1.90 2.98 -3.27
C GLU A 404 2.15 3.35 -4.73
N THR A 405 1.08 3.61 -5.48
CA THR A 405 1.20 4.10 -6.86
C THR A 405 1.95 5.43 -6.92
N LEU A 406 1.61 6.39 -6.05
CA LEU A 406 2.29 7.68 -6.00
C LEU A 406 3.77 7.52 -5.61
N PHE A 407 4.06 6.70 -4.61
CA PHE A 407 5.42 6.41 -4.15
C PHE A 407 6.28 5.79 -5.27
N ARG A 408 5.77 4.76 -5.92
CA ARG A 408 6.45 4.07 -7.03
C ARG A 408 6.59 4.94 -8.28
N THR A 409 5.66 5.87 -8.49
CA THR A 409 5.74 6.85 -9.59
C THR A 409 6.93 7.78 -9.43
N LEU A 410 7.27 8.20 -8.21
CA LEU A 410 8.47 8.99 -7.95
C LEU A 410 9.73 8.23 -8.37
N GLY A 411 9.88 6.96 -7.96
CA GLY A 411 10.99 6.12 -8.40
C GLY A 411 11.06 5.99 -9.92
N ARG A 412 9.94 5.66 -10.56
CA ARG A 412 9.86 5.51 -12.01
C ARG A 412 10.24 6.76 -12.78
N ARG A 413 9.83 7.93 -12.30
CA ARG A 413 10.05 9.21 -13.00
C ARG A 413 11.46 9.76 -12.81
N PHE A 414 12.12 9.46 -11.70
CA PHE A 414 13.42 10.05 -11.36
C PHE A 414 14.59 9.07 -11.43
N HIS A 415 14.32 7.76 -11.28
CA HIS A 415 15.33 6.71 -11.34
C HIS A 415 15.03 5.64 -12.39
N HIS A 416 14.06 5.85 -13.28
CA HIS A 416 13.66 4.93 -14.35
C HIS A 416 13.27 3.53 -13.85
N SER A 417 13.10 3.34 -12.54
CA SER A 417 12.67 2.12 -11.88
C SER A 417 11.61 2.43 -10.83
N ALA A 418 10.58 1.60 -10.77
CA ALA A 418 9.52 1.69 -9.77
C ALA A 418 9.68 0.63 -8.66
N SER A 419 10.88 0.06 -8.49
CA SER A 419 11.17 -0.77 -7.32
C SER A 419 11.00 0.07 -6.04
N TYR A 420 10.73 -0.60 -4.91
CA TYR A 420 10.61 0.10 -3.64
C TYR A 420 11.89 0.83 -3.25
N ASP A 421 13.07 0.23 -3.51
CA ASP A 421 14.37 0.85 -3.25
C ASP A 421 14.59 2.13 -4.08
N SER A 422 14.32 2.08 -5.39
CA SER A 422 14.42 3.26 -6.26
C SER A 422 13.43 4.34 -5.85
N SER A 423 12.25 3.95 -5.41
CA SER A 423 11.21 4.87 -4.93
C SER A 423 11.63 5.53 -3.61
N TYR A 424 12.27 4.79 -2.71
CA TYR A 424 12.85 5.34 -1.49
C TYR A 424 13.95 6.37 -1.78
N VAL A 425 14.86 6.07 -2.72
CA VAL A 425 15.90 7.02 -3.12
C VAL A 425 15.28 8.30 -3.69
N ALA A 426 14.30 8.18 -4.59
CA ALA A 426 13.60 9.33 -5.17
C ALA A 426 12.89 10.18 -4.11
N VAL A 427 12.22 9.55 -3.15
CA VAL A 427 11.53 10.23 -2.04
C VAL A 427 12.53 11.02 -1.19
N ASN A 428 13.69 10.43 -0.86
CA ASN A 428 14.73 11.11 -0.10
C ASN A 428 15.33 12.31 -0.84
N GLU A 429 15.53 12.21 -2.15
CA GLU A 429 16.01 13.32 -2.97
C GLU A 429 14.99 14.47 -2.99
N VAL A 430 13.70 14.15 -3.16
CA VAL A 430 12.64 15.16 -3.15
C VAL A 430 12.53 15.82 -1.78
N MET A 431 12.68 15.07 -0.69
CA MET A 431 12.74 15.63 0.68
C MET A 431 13.91 16.59 0.86
N LYS A 432 15.10 16.23 0.39
CA LYS A 432 16.27 17.14 0.43
C LYS A 432 16.00 18.43 -0.34
N ASN A 433 15.29 18.37 -1.46
CA ASN A 433 14.98 19.56 -2.26
C ASN A 433 14.06 20.56 -1.54
N ILE A 434 13.25 20.09 -0.58
CA ILE A 434 12.43 20.94 0.31
C ILE A 434 13.13 21.22 1.66
N GLY A 435 14.42 20.93 1.78
CA GLY A 435 15.20 21.22 2.98
C GLY A 435 15.00 20.24 4.14
N VAL A 436 14.44 19.05 3.90
CA VAL A 436 14.21 18.02 4.93
C VAL A 436 15.21 16.88 4.78
N SER A 437 16.10 16.68 5.77
CA SER A 437 16.92 15.47 5.84
C SER A 437 16.08 14.27 6.30
N ALA A 438 16.31 13.13 5.66
CA ALA A 438 15.71 11.84 6.00
C ALA A 438 16.66 10.91 6.81
N ASP A 439 17.80 11.41 7.27
CA ASP A 439 18.85 10.61 7.93
C ASP A 439 18.39 9.99 9.26
N ASP A 440 17.36 10.57 9.88
CA ASP A 440 16.80 10.14 11.16
C ASP A 440 15.50 9.34 11.03
N VAL A 441 15.11 8.92 9.81
CA VAL A 441 13.88 8.13 9.57
C VAL A 441 14.15 6.90 8.72
N ARG A 442 13.22 5.97 8.74
CA ARG A 442 13.16 4.85 7.81
C ARG A 442 11.79 4.86 7.13
N ILE A 443 11.80 4.97 5.81
CA ILE A 443 10.63 4.90 4.95
C ILE A 443 10.84 3.74 4.00
N VAL A 444 9.92 2.78 3.97
CA VAL A 444 10.03 1.60 3.10
C VAL A 444 8.89 1.47 2.12
N ASP A 445 7.75 2.12 2.39
CA ASP A 445 6.59 2.14 1.51
C ASP A 445 5.89 3.51 1.51
N GLY A 446 4.95 3.70 0.60
CA GLY A 446 4.22 4.95 0.46
C GLY A 446 2.96 5.06 1.31
N SER A 447 2.40 3.94 1.75
CA SER A 447 1.10 3.90 2.45
C SER A 447 1.23 3.93 3.97
N GLY A 448 2.38 3.49 4.49
CA GLY A 448 2.59 3.25 5.90
C GLY A 448 2.07 1.88 6.37
N LEU A 449 1.83 0.94 5.46
CA LEU A 449 1.41 -0.42 5.78
C LEU A 449 2.54 -1.21 6.42
N ALA A 450 3.77 -1.02 5.95
CA ALA A 450 4.95 -1.67 6.50
C ALA A 450 5.22 -1.20 7.94
N ARG A 451 5.32 -2.16 8.88
CA ARG A 451 5.71 -1.87 10.27
C ARG A 451 7.18 -1.46 10.41
N HIS A 452 7.94 -1.55 9.33
CA HIS A 452 9.34 -1.13 9.25
C HIS A 452 9.53 0.35 8.89
N ASN A 453 8.45 1.12 8.72
CA ASN A 453 8.53 2.57 8.69
C ASN A 453 8.75 3.09 10.12
N TYR A 454 9.76 3.93 10.32
CA TYR A 454 10.09 4.54 11.61
C TYR A 454 10.25 6.04 11.47
N ILE A 455 9.28 6.80 11.98
CA ILE A 455 9.21 8.25 11.87
C ILE A 455 8.88 8.84 13.24
N SER A 456 9.50 9.95 13.61
CA SER A 456 9.22 10.65 14.85
C SER A 456 8.18 11.77 14.67
N PRO A 457 7.46 12.19 15.74
CA PRO A 457 6.63 13.39 15.68
C PRO A 457 7.39 14.63 15.20
N SER A 458 8.64 14.79 15.63
CA SER A 458 9.49 15.92 15.22
C SER A 458 9.80 15.89 13.71
N PHE A 459 9.99 14.72 13.12
CA PHE A 459 10.17 14.63 11.69
C PHE A 459 8.89 15.02 10.94
N PHE A 460 7.72 14.53 11.36
CA PHE A 460 6.46 14.94 10.73
C PHE A 460 6.26 16.45 10.78
N VAL A 461 6.53 17.07 11.93
CA VAL A 461 6.39 18.52 12.07
C VAL A 461 7.39 19.26 11.16
N ARG A 462 8.66 18.83 11.10
CA ARG A 462 9.64 19.40 10.15
C ARG A 462 9.20 19.27 8.68
N PHE A 463 8.73 18.08 8.30
CA PHE A 463 8.23 17.83 6.95
C PHE A 463 7.03 18.72 6.61
N LEU A 464 6.05 18.76 7.50
CA LEU A 464 4.84 19.57 7.29
C LEU A 464 5.15 21.07 7.26
N SER A 465 6.10 21.54 8.10
CA SER A 465 6.58 22.92 8.05
C SER A 465 7.24 23.25 6.70
N ALA A 466 8.16 22.40 6.23
CA ALA A 466 8.79 22.58 4.92
C ALA A 466 7.78 22.56 3.76
N MET A 467 6.71 21.77 3.87
CA MET A 467 5.63 21.78 2.89
C MET A 467 4.86 23.11 2.87
N MET A 468 4.73 23.83 3.98
CA MET A 468 4.10 25.16 4.00
C MET A 468 4.88 26.21 3.20
N ASP A 469 6.17 26.03 3.04
CA ASP A 469 7.04 26.90 2.22
C ASP A 469 7.10 26.44 0.74
N SER A 470 6.55 25.27 0.45
CA SER A 470 6.47 24.76 -0.93
C SER A 470 5.46 25.56 -1.75
N PRO A 471 5.79 25.91 -3.01
CA PRO A 471 4.81 26.53 -3.94
C PRO A 471 3.56 25.68 -4.17
N SER A 472 3.62 24.38 -3.86
CA SER A 472 2.50 23.43 -3.99
C SER A 472 1.63 23.34 -2.73
N PHE A 473 1.90 24.11 -1.68
CA PHE A 473 1.18 23.99 -0.41
C PHE A 473 -0.33 24.19 -0.54
N ALA A 474 -0.74 25.20 -1.32
CA ALA A 474 -2.16 25.50 -1.53
C ALA A 474 -2.95 24.34 -2.15
N ASP A 475 -2.30 23.53 -3.01
CA ASP A 475 -2.88 22.33 -3.59
C ASP A 475 -2.80 21.15 -2.61
N TYR A 476 -1.68 21.03 -1.89
CA TYR A 476 -1.45 19.95 -0.95
C TYR A 476 -2.43 19.96 0.23
N ILE A 477 -2.63 21.11 0.89
CA ILE A 477 -3.52 21.20 2.05
C ILE A 477 -4.97 20.83 1.71
N GLN A 478 -5.41 21.10 0.49
CA GLN A 478 -6.75 20.71 0.01
C GLN A 478 -6.93 19.20 -0.16
N THR A 479 -5.84 18.42 -0.15
CA THR A 479 -5.92 16.96 -0.19
C THR A 479 -6.10 16.34 1.20
N ILE A 480 -5.84 17.10 2.27
CA ILE A 480 -5.89 16.62 3.65
C ILE A 480 -7.33 16.68 4.18
N GLY A 481 -7.70 15.67 4.97
CA GLY A 481 -9.07 15.56 5.50
C GLY A 481 -9.38 16.61 6.57
N GLN A 482 -10.63 17.01 6.65
CA GLN A 482 -11.15 17.91 7.69
C GLN A 482 -12.21 17.17 8.54
N PRO A 483 -12.24 17.36 9.87
CA PRO A 483 -13.29 16.82 10.73
C PRO A 483 -14.68 17.24 10.26
N GLY A 484 -15.63 16.31 10.32
CA GLY A 484 -16.99 16.52 9.82
C GLY A 484 -17.19 16.21 8.33
N ASN A 485 -16.13 16.04 7.55
CA ASN A 485 -16.22 15.53 6.18
C ASN A 485 -16.45 14.01 6.18
N ARG A 486 -17.02 13.47 5.11
CA ARG A 486 -17.52 12.08 4.95
C ARG A 486 -16.65 10.99 5.58
N HIS A 487 -15.33 11.07 5.52
CA HIS A 487 -14.42 10.05 6.06
C HIS A 487 -13.87 10.39 7.47
N TYR A 488 -14.17 11.59 7.98
CA TYR A 488 -13.71 12.11 9.26
C TYR A 488 -14.86 12.60 10.14
N GLU A 489 -16.08 12.15 9.90
CA GLU A 489 -17.29 12.56 10.63
C GLU A 489 -17.19 12.30 12.15
N SER A 490 -16.51 11.22 12.53
CA SER A 490 -16.31 10.85 13.93
C SER A 490 -15.19 11.63 14.64
N ARG A 491 -14.37 12.39 13.89
CA ARG A 491 -13.25 13.13 14.47
C ARG A 491 -13.70 14.45 15.05
N LEU A 492 -13.16 14.77 16.22
CA LEU A 492 -13.48 16.01 16.94
C LEU A 492 -14.99 16.25 17.06
N LYS A 493 -15.80 15.18 17.19
CA LYS A 493 -17.26 15.28 17.09
C LYS A 493 -17.83 16.26 18.12
N ASP A 494 -17.22 16.37 19.31
CA ASP A 494 -17.63 17.24 20.41
C ASP A 494 -16.99 18.65 20.35
N ALA A 495 -16.13 18.92 19.37
CA ALA A 495 -15.51 20.22 19.18
C ALA A 495 -16.46 21.19 18.45
N PRO A 496 -16.36 22.52 18.72
CA PRO A 496 -17.10 23.54 17.99
C PRO A 496 -16.85 23.47 16.48
N ALA A 497 -17.84 23.88 15.68
CA ALA A 497 -17.71 23.93 14.21
C ALA A 497 -16.54 24.83 13.76
N THR A 498 -16.30 25.92 14.49
CA THR A 498 -15.17 26.85 14.28
C THR A 498 -13.81 26.21 14.49
N VAL A 499 -13.70 25.18 15.33
CA VAL A 499 -12.50 24.36 15.49
C VAL A 499 -12.38 23.38 14.34
N LYS A 500 -13.45 22.63 14.04
CA LYS A 500 -13.47 21.60 12.98
C LYS A 500 -13.07 22.16 11.62
N SER A 501 -13.55 23.35 11.26
CA SER A 501 -13.28 23.97 9.95
C SER A 501 -11.82 24.38 9.74
N ARG A 502 -11.04 24.52 10.82
CA ARG A 502 -9.63 24.95 10.79
C ARG A 502 -8.65 23.78 10.83
N VAL A 503 -9.11 22.56 11.15
CA VAL A 503 -8.25 21.39 11.33
C VAL A 503 -8.15 20.60 10.04
N HIS A 504 -6.94 20.43 9.54
CA HIS A 504 -6.58 19.52 8.46
C HIS A 504 -5.76 18.39 9.05
N LEU A 505 -6.26 17.15 8.96
CA LEU A 505 -5.57 16.01 9.58
C LEU A 505 -5.62 14.76 8.72
N LYS A 506 -4.58 13.93 8.89
CA LYS A 506 -4.53 12.55 8.43
C LYS A 506 -4.42 11.61 9.62
N SER A 507 -5.29 10.62 9.67
CA SER A 507 -5.21 9.55 10.66
C SER A 507 -4.37 8.37 10.15
N GLY A 508 -3.71 7.67 11.07
CA GLY A 508 -3.05 6.40 10.85
C GLY A 508 -3.50 5.37 11.88
N SER A 509 -3.82 4.17 11.45
CA SER A 509 -4.30 3.10 12.32
C SER A 509 -3.78 1.74 11.88
N MET A 510 -3.23 1.03 12.83
CA MET A 510 -2.89 -0.39 12.75
C MET A 510 -3.16 -1.03 14.10
N ASN A 511 -3.07 -2.36 14.20
CA ASN A 511 -3.14 -3.02 15.50
C ASN A 511 -2.05 -2.48 16.43
N GLY A 512 -2.45 -1.89 17.56
CA GLY A 512 -1.57 -1.27 18.53
C GLY A 512 -1.03 0.12 18.15
N VAL A 513 -1.47 0.71 17.03
CA VAL A 513 -0.97 2.00 16.52
C VAL A 513 -2.12 2.96 16.23
N ARG A 514 -2.03 4.20 16.75
CA ARG A 514 -2.93 5.32 16.41
C ARG A 514 -2.11 6.60 16.25
N CYS A 515 -2.20 7.21 15.08
CA CYS A 515 -1.43 8.40 14.72
C CYS A 515 -2.33 9.45 14.06
N PHE A 516 -2.05 10.73 14.33
CA PHE A 516 -2.71 11.89 13.70
C PHE A 516 -1.68 12.97 13.50
N SER A 517 -1.58 13.49 12.29
CA SER A 517 -0.68 14.59 11.95
C SER A 517 -1.37 15.55 10.98
N GLY A 518 -0.98 16.82 11.01
CA GLY A 518 -1.58 17.81 10.13
C GLY A 518 -1.39 19.24 10.60
N TYR A 519 -2.37 20.09 10.25
CA TYR A 519 -2.36 21.53 10.47
C TYR A 519 -3.63 21.99 11.18
N ILE A 520 -3.52 23.09 11.92
CA ILE A 520 -4.65 23.85 12.43
C ILE A 520 -4.48 25.28 11.96
N GLU A 521 -5.37 25.75 11.08
CA GLU A 521 -5.37 27.12 10.61
C GLU A 521 -5.66 28.09 11.76
N PRO A 522 -5.03 29.27 11.78
CA PRO A 522 -5.23 30.25 12.84
C PRO A 522 -6.64 30.83 12.84
N SER A 523 -7.12 31.26 14.00
CA SER A 523 -8.39 31.96 14.12
C SER A 523 -8.29 33.42 13.66
N THR A 524 -7.11 34.02 13.70
CA THR A 524 -6.81 35.43 13.41
C THR A 524 -6.29 35.70 12.01
N GLY A 525 -6.02 34.66 11.23
CA GLY A 525 -5.52 34.78 9.85
C GLY A 525 -4.02 35.06 9.70
N SER A 526 -3.23 35.10 10.78
CA SER A 526 -1.78 35.19 10.69
C SER A 526 -1.18 33.81 10.34
N LYS A 527 -0.41 33.71 9.24
CA LYS A 527 0.26 32.46 8.85
C LYS A 527 1.16 31.93 9.95
N SER A 528 1.85 32.82 10.68
CA SER A 528 2.77 32.46 11.78
C SER A 528 2.10 31.70 12.93
N ASP A 529 0.76 31.85 13.06
CA ASP A 529 -0.01 31.21 14.12
C ASP A 529 -0.57 29.84 13.68
N THR A 530 -0.36 29.42 12.43
CA THR A 530 -0.72 28.07 11.99
C THR A 530 -0.01 27.04 12.86
N ILE A 531 -0.77 26.10 13.45
CA ILE A 531 -0.21 25.03 14.25
C ILE A 531 0.05 23.82 13.36
N ILE A 532 1.25 23.28 13.46
CA ILE A 532 1.69 22.04 12.84
C ILE A 532 1.79 21.00 13.95
N PHE A 533 1.17 19.84 13.79
CA PHE A 533 1.15 18.84 14.85
C PHE A 533 1.35 17.41 14.35
N SER A 534 1.93 16.59 15.22
CA SER A 534 1.96 15.14 15.09
C SER A 534 1.77 14.50 16.46
N ILE A 535 0.82 13.58 16.56
CA ILE A 535 0.45 12.85 17.77
C ILE A 535 0.44 11.36 17.39
N MET A 536 1.28 10.57 18.04
CA MET A 536 1.48 9.17 17.72
C MET A 536 1.40 8.31 18.98
N THR A 537 0.67 7.19 18.90
CA THR A 537 0.70 6.15 19.94
C THR A 537 1.07 4.83 19.30
N ASN A 538 1.99 4.11 19.92
CA ASN A 538 2.41 2.78 19.48
C ASN A 538 2.36 1.78 20.65
N ASN A 539 2.28 0.50 20.31
CA ASN A 539 2.26 -0.61 21.27
C ASN A 539 1.09 -0.53 22.27
N SER A 540 -0.02 0.10 21.88
CA SER A 540 -1.20 0.21 22.73
C SER A 540 -2.05 -1.05 22.67
N LEU A 541 -2.39 -1.59 23.85
CA LEU A 541 -3.39 -2.66 23.97
C LEU A 541 -4.82 -2.11 24.13
N ALA A 542 -4.96 -0.82 24.41
CA ALA A 542 -6.26 -0.18 24.48
C ALA A 542 -6.91 -0.07 23.10
N PRO A 543 -8.22 -0.32 22.96
CA PRO A 543 -8.92 -0.18 21.71
C PRO A 543 -8.94 1.28 21.23
N ALA A 544 -9.05 1.47 19.92
CA ALA A 544 -9.10 2.81 19.31
C ALA A 544 -10.17 3.72 19.93
N SER A 545 -11.31 3.16 20.35
CA SER A 545 -12.39 3.89 21.03
C SER A 545 -11.97 4.55 22.35
N ARG A 546 -10.88 4.09 22.98
CA ARG A 546 -10.31 4.72 24.18
C ARG A 546 -9.18 5.70 23.85
N ILE A 547 -8.42 5.45 22.79
CA ILE A 547 -7.28 6.29 22.41
C ILE A 547 -7.74 7.53 21.62
N ASP A 548 -8.67 7.37 20.70
CA ASP A 548 -9.13 8.46 19.82
C ASP A 548 -9.66 9.68 20.58
N PRO A 549 -10.49 9.55 21.65
CA PRO A 549 -10.94 10.71 22.42
C PRO A 549 -9.79 11.47 23.10
N LEU A 550 -8.72 10.79 23.50
CA LEU A 550 -7.54 11.43 24.11
C LEU A 550 -6.83 12.30 23.07
N ILE A 551 -6.64 11.78 21.87
CA ILE A 551 -6.00 12.51 20.76
C ILE A 551 -6.90 13.66 20.30
N ASP A 552 -8.20 13.41 20.11
CA ASP A 552 -9.17 14.46 19.73
C ASP A 552 -9.17 15.62 20.75
N ARG A 553 -9.00 15.31 22.04
CA ARG A 553 -8.89 16.33 23.10
C ARG A 553 -7.61 17.15 23.00
N ILE A 554 -6.45 16.53 22.68
CA ILE A 554 -5.20 17.27 22.44
C ILE A 554 -5.41 18.27 21.29
N ILE A 555 -5.93 17.81 20.14
CA ILE A 555 -6.16 18.66 18.96
C ILE A 555 -7.13 19.81 19.30
N THR A 556 -8.21 19.52 20.03
CA THR A 556 -9.17 20.56 20.47
C THR A 556 -8.52 21.61 21.35
N LEU A 557 -7.66 21.20 22.29
CA LEU A 557 -6.95 22.14 23.16
C LEU A 557 -5.94 22.99 22.39
N LEU A 558 -5.21 22.40 21.44
CA LEU A 558 -4.31 23.13 20.54
C LEU A 558 -5.08 24.20 19.75
N ALA A 559 -6.22 23.83 19.18
CA ALA A 559 -7.05 24.75 18.40
C ALA A 559 -7.74 25.84 19.23
N ALA A 560 -7.95 25.63 20.53
CA ALA A 560 -8.59 26.59 21.41
C ALA A 560 -7.61 27.61 22.02
N ASP A 561 -6.34 27.24 22.13
CA ASP A 561 -5.27 28.12 22.65
C ASP A 561 -4.72 29.09 21.57
N ASN A 562 -5.28 29.03 20.31
CA ASN A 562 -4.81 29.78 19.13
C ASN A 562 -5.95 30.59 18.45
#